data_c13f7e49232f0dea942929c59ad4efaa
#
_entry.id   c13f7e49232f0dea942929c59ad4efaa
#
_cell.length_a   1.000
_cell.length_b   1.000
_cell.length_c   1.000
_cell.angle_alpha   90.00
_cell.angle_beta   90.00
_cell.angle_gamma   90.00
#
_symmetry.space_group_name_H-M   'P 1'
#
loop_
_entity.id
_entity.type
_entity.pdbx_description
1 polymer ?
#
loop_
_entity_poly.entity_id
_entity_poly.type
_entity_poly.pdbx_seq_one_letter_code
_entity_poly.pdbx_strand_id
1 'polypeptide(L)'
;MKVFFGILSLVLGIASMVVSVGLQTVWSPPEERTASIEAPDSEAPLTIITPGIEVEDDETAEYTLTGEGEFTLMLGQRRDIDAWVGDAAHTEITGIDDSGDDPVVTVETVEGESEVPNPVNSDLWMATQTVEGEVTQRWAAPEEGDWALLVATDGTTPAPTELSVTWATDETESPWVTPLMVIGVVLVLIGLTLLIWALVSFRSKAKKKPSGRRAAGRAPAREQAQVPAAGESGSGSISTLGRVSAVLVSTSMILATTSVLTAQAENTEEPDNAPVESQIDEDASAVPEDAVVPVVFPDQLETILGRINSAVEKGDASENVEDLGHRVQAQARTMRSEIYRNRGIDEEVSSPVPISEDSIQRAWMEPDEQFPRTMMVLTGAEPGQSDEDSQYPQLLTLTQPSAREQYQLVANTPVLDGVEIPAGDLTDTDVTELAEDEDAGAVASPKDALTDVVAYLDDPEADAADRVADNAYTEAIHELQSQEVEAQSENNTEVSHTRSLYNESMTALKLSDGSVLVMGAGSSTTTFTPEEGGTVNVGKVAAGLDDSDNADEEVVTDEGEEATAEEDAAGTYSTEVRLKYREQLALLIPAEGEIQLVGYSSSLSETSSE
;
A
#
# COMPACT_ATOMS: atom_id res chain seq x y z
N MET A 1 15.93 -72.15 -38.51
CA MET A 1 16.11 -70.67 -38.66
C MET A 1 14.81 -69.94 -38.41
N LYS A 2 13.68 -70.25 -39.11
CA LYS A 2 12.41 -69.45 -38.97
C LYS A 2 11.85 -69.41 -37.54
N VAL A 3 11.89 -70.52 -36.81
CA VAL A 3 11.46 -70.56 -35.38
C VAL A 3 12.36 -69.72 -34.49
N PHE A 4 13.66 -69.76 -34.74
CA PHE A 4 14.63 -68.94 -34.00
C PHE A 4 14.38 -67.43 -34.20
N PHE A 5 14.23 -66.97 -35.47
CA PHE A 5 13.91 -65.57 -35.75
C PHE A 5 12.53 -65.17 -35.24
N GLY A 6 11.53 -66.08 -35.22
CA GLY A 6 10.22 -65.81 -34.68
C GLY A 6 10.26 -65.58 -33.15
N ILE A 7 11.00 -66.42 -32.43
CA ILE A 7 11.21 -66.28 -30.97
C ILE A 7 12.03 -65.04 -30.67
N LEU A 8 13.10 -64.79 -31.42
CA LEU A 8 13.95 -63.63 -31.22
C LEU A 8 13.15 -62.32 -31.42
N SER A 9 12.36 -62.24 -32.49
CA SER A 9 11.50 -61.07 -32.75
C SER A 9 10.44 -60.86 -31.70
N LEU A 10 9.85 -61.95 -31.19
CA LEU A 10 8.87 -61.88 -30.10
C LEU A 10 9.51 -61.38 -28.77
N VAL A 11 10.68 -61.89 -28.43
CA VAL A 11 11.41 -61.48 -27.20
C VAL A 11 11.83 -60.02 -27.30
N LEU A 12 12.38 -59.58 -28.46
CA LEU A 12 12.76 -58.19 -28.67
C LEU A 12 11.55 -57.24 -28.68
N GLY A 13 10.42 -57.68 -29.23
CA GLY A 13 9.19 -56.92 -29.22
C GLY A 13 8.63 -56.73 -27.83
N ILE A 14 8.60 -57.80 -27.02
CA ILE A 14 8.19 -57.73 -25.61
C ILE A 14 9.15 -56.85 -24.80
N ALA A 15 10.45 -57.02 -25.02
CA ALA A 15 11.44 -56.18 -24.33
C ALA A 15 11.27 -54.67 -24.68
N SER A 16 11.04 -54.36 -25.94
CA SER A 16 10.77 -52.98 -26.38
C SER A 16 9.48 -52.40 -25.76
N MET A 17 8.43 -53.20 -25.62
CA MET A 17 7.20 -52.80 -24.91
C MET A 17 7.42 -52.61 -23.41
N VAL A 18 8.19 -53.47 -22.78
CA VAL A 18 8.53 -53.34 -21.37
C VAL A 18 9.36 -52.07 -21.09
N VAL A 19 10.31 -51.78 -21.96
CA VAL A 19 11.08 -50.53 -21.87
C VAL A 19 10.19 -49.32 -22.11
N SER A 20 9.30 -49.35 -23.08
CA SER A 20 8.34 -48.27 -23.35
C SER A 20 7.41 -48.01 -22.15
N VAL A 21 6.86 -49.04 -21.53
CA VAL A 21 6.05 -48.95 -20.32
C VAL A 21 6.91 -48.48 -19.13
N GLY A 22 8.15 -48.90 -19.04
CA GLY A 22 9.08 -48.46 -18.01
C GLY A 22 9.39 -46.95 -18.12
N LEU A 23 9.57 -46.43 -19.33
CA LEU A 23 9.76 -44.99 -19.60
C LEU A 23 8.49 -44.17 -19.29
N GLN A 24 7.33 -44.76 -19.30
CA GLN A 24 6.05 -44.12 -19.01
C GLN A 24 5.66 -44.19 -17.53
N THR A 25 6.22 -45.11 -16.75
CA THR A 25 5.76 -45.36 -15.35
C THR A 25 6.86 -45.30 -14.31
N VAL A 26 8.01 -45.94 -14.56
CA VAL A 26 9.09 -46.10 -13.58
C VAL A 26 10.21 -45.11 -13.80
N TRP A 27 10.41 -44.73 -15.03
CA TRP A 27 11.47 -43.80 -15.49
C TRP A 27 10.86 -42.51 -16.08
N SER A 28 9.55 -42.25 -15.86
CA SER A 28 8.96 -40.94 -16.17
C SER A 28 9.54 -39.90 -15.21
N PRO A 29 9.83 -38.68 -15.69
CA PRO A 29 10.15 -37.58 -14.79
C PRO A 29 9.00 -37.36 -13.78
N PRO A 30 9.26 -36.85 -12.60
CA PRO A 30 8.21 -36.48 -11.66
C PRO A 30 7.29 -35.41 -12.27
N GLU A 31 6.00 -35.51 -12.00
CA GLU A 31 5.00 -34.53 -12.47
C GLU A 31 5.17 -33.17 -11.75
N GLU A 32 5.76 -33.20 -10.56
CA GLU A 32 6.05 -32.04 -9.73
C GLU A 32 7.50 -32.13 -9.23
N ARG A 33 8.17 -30.99 -9.11
CA ARG A 33 9.46 -30.84 -8.46
C ARG A 33 9.29 -29.97 -7.23
N THR A 34 10.05 -30.25 -6.18
CA THR A 34 10.06 -29.45 -4.96
C THR A 34 11.50 -29.07 -4.63
N ALA A 35 11.77 -27.79 -4.53
CA ALA A 35 13.00 -27.26 -3.94
C ALA A 35 12.72 -26.97 -2.46
N SER A 36 13.66 -27.31 -1.60
CA SER A 36 13.60 -26.99 -0.18
C SER A 36 14.95 -26.48 0.32
N ILE A 37 14.89 -25.72 1.41
CA ILE A 37 16.12 -25.30 2.09
C ILE A 37 16.69 -26.51 2.84
N GLU A 38 17.95 -26.84 2.60
CA GLU A 38 18.72 -27.72 3.48
C GLU A 38 19.15 -26.91 4.72
N ALA A 39 18.23 -26.74 5.63
CA ALA A 39 18.28 -26.07 6.93
C ALA A 39 19.52 -25.21 7.23
N PRO A 40 19.38 -23.89 7.29
CA PRO A 40 20.14 -23.15 8.29
C PRO A 40 19.30 -23.06 9.56
N ASP A 41 19.82 -23.52 10.68
CA ASP A 41 19.41 -23.01 11.99
C ASP A 41 19.87 -21.54 12.03
N SER A 42 19.09 -20.65 11.42
CA SER A 42 19.37 -19.21 11.45
C SER A 42 18.80 -18.66 12.76
N GLU A 43 19.65 -17.98 13.53
CA GLU A 43 19.22 -17.23 14.72
C GLU A 43 18.83 -15.78 14.37
N ALA A 44 18.78 -15.41 13.08
CA ALA A 44 18.46 -14.06 12.62
C ALA A 44 16.97 -13.73 12.87
N PRO A 45 16.66 -12.51 13.35
CA PRO A 45 15.28 -12.10 13.64
C PRO A 45 14.43 -11.85 12.39
N LEU A 46 15.07 -11.78 11.21
CA LEU A 46 14.44 -11.44 9.95
C LEU A 46 14.80 -12.45 8.85
N THR A 47 13.82 -12.71 7.95
CA THR A 47 14.06 -13.44 6.71
C THR A 47 13.52 -12.61 5.53
N ILE A 48 14.36 -12.41 4.50
CA ILE A 48 13.99 -11.74 3.26
C ILE A 48 13.83 -12.80 2.18
N ILE A 49 12.71 -12.76 1.47
CA ILE A 49 12.43 -13.64 0.33
C ILE A 49 12.37 -12.76 -0.92
N THR A 50 13.29 -12.96 -1.86
CA THR A 50 13.40 -12.17 -3.08
C THR A 50 12.63 -12.78 -4.24
N PRO A 51 12.27 -12.01 -5.29
CA PRO A 51 11.59 -12.53 -6.48
C PRO A 51 12.40 -13.58 -7.25
N GLY A 52 13.71 -13.64 -7.05
CA GLY A 52 14.59 -14.62 -7.71
C GLY A 52 14.28 -16.10 -7.41
N ILE A 53 13.31 -16.38 -6.54
CA ILE A 53 12.75 -17.72 -6.33
C ILE A 53 11.63 -18.06 -7.30
N GLU A 54 11.22 -17.15 -8.19
CA GLU A 54 10.22 -17.44 -9.21
C GLU A 54 10.73 -18.54 -10.14
N VAL A 55 9.87 -19.53 -10.39
CA VAL A 55 10.15 -20.60 -11.36
C VAL A 55 9.76 -20.06 -12.74
N GLU A 56 10.77 -19.89 -13.61
CA GLU A 56 10.53 -19.43 -14.99
C GLU A 56 9.43 -20.28 -15.66
N ASP A 57 8.46 -19.60 -16.26
CA ASP A 57 7.35 -20.17 -17.01
C ASP A 57 6.31 -21.00 -16.23
N ASP A 58 6.26 -20.97 -14.87
CA ASP A 58 5.23 -21.68 -14.13
C ASP A 58 4.42 -20.78 -13.17
N GLU A 59 3.26 -20.32 -13.65
CA GLU A 59 2.27 -19.57 -12.87
C GLU A 59 1.63 -20.40 -11.73
N THR A 60 1.97 -21.68 -11.62
CA THR A 60 1.36 -22.63 -10.66
C THR A 60 2.26 -22.98 -9.48
N ALA A 61 3.44 -22.37 -9.38
CA ALA A 61 4.35 -22.64 -8.27
C ALA A 61 3.71 -22.33 -6.90
N GLU A 62 3.81 -23.27 -5.97
CA GLU A 62 3.31 -23.14 -4.61
C GLU A 62 4.48 -22.98 -3.64
N TYR A 63 4.44 -21.90 -2.87
CA TYR A 63 5.44 -21.56 -1.85
C TYR A 63 4.88 -21.90 -0.49
N THR A 64 5.53 -22.80 0.22
CA THR A 64 5.15 -23.19 1.59
C THR A 64 6.25 -22.76 2.54
N LEU A 65 5.90 -21.84 3.45
CA LEU A 65 6.77 -21.40 4.54
C LEU A 65 6.27 -21.98 5.84
N THR A 66 7.18 -22.64 6.58
CA THR A 66 6.90 -23.26 7.86
C THR A 66 7.67 -22.58 8.97
N GLY A 67 7.02 -22.31 10.11
CA GLY A 67 7.65 -21.70 11.28
C GLY A 67 7.07 -22.20 12.58
N GLU A 68 7.80 -21.99 13.69
CA GLU A 68 7.29 -22.29 15.03
C GLU A 68 6.47 -21.12 15.57
N GLY A 69 5.17 -21.30 15.76
CA GLY A 69 4.26 -20.29 16.31
C GLY A 69 3.75 -19.27 15.30
N GLU A 70 3.47 -18.05 15.77
CA GLU A 70 2.94 -16.96 14.96
C GLU A 70 4.09 -16.18 14.32
N PHE A 71 3.97 -15.88 13.03
CA PHE A 71 4.87 -15.01 12.29
C PHE A 71 4.12 -14.21 11.24
N THR A 72 4.74 -13.13 10.75
CA THR A 72 4.12 -12.20 9.80
C THR A 72 4.95 -12.10 8.53
N LEU A 73 4.26 -12.21 7.40
CA LEU A 73 4.78 -11.90 6.08
C LEU A 73 4.40 -10.46 5.74
N MET A 74 5.34 -9.68 5.26
CA MET A 74 5.20 -8.27 4.91
C MET A 74 5.72 -8.06 3.49
N LEU A 75 4.81 -7.71 2.57
CA LEU A 75 5.14 -7.39 1.18
C LEU A 75 5.53 -5.91 1.10
N GLY A 76 6.70 -5.63 0.54
CA GLY A 76 7.19 -4.28 0.33
C GLY A 76 8.11 -4.20 -0.89
N GLN A 77 8.45 -2.98 -1.29
CA GLN A 77 9.49 -2.78 -2.27
C GLN A 77 10.85 -3.18 -1.67
N ARG A 78 11.71 -3.79 -2.47
CA ARG A 78 13.02 -4.25 -2.02
C ARG A 78 13.83 -3.15 -1.34
N ARG A 79 13.83 -1.95 -1.92
CA ARG A 79 14.49 -0.77 -1.36
C ARG A 79 14.00 -0.40 0.04
N ASP A 80 12.69 -0.55 0.30
CA ASP A 80 12.07 -0.21 1.57
C ASP A 80 12.37 -1.28 2.63
N ILE A 81 12.39 -2.55 2.20
CA ILE A 81 12.83 -3.66 3.04
C ILE A 81 14.30 -3.48 3.42
N ASP A 82 15.19 -3.20 2.45
CA ASP A 82 16.61 -2.99 2.70
C ASP A 82 16.87 -1.81 3.63
N ALA A 83 16.14 -0.69 3.44
CA ALA A 83 16.23 0.47 4.31
C ALA A 83 15.74 0.17 5.74
N TRP A 84 14.67 -0.64 5.88
CA TRP A 84 14.14 -1.01 7.19
C TRP A 84 15.05 -2.00 7.92
N VAL A 85 15.54 -3.01 7.20
CA VAL A 85 16.47 -4.02 7.73
C VAL A 85 17.79 -3.37 8.16
N GLY A 86 18.36 -2.49 7.32
CA GLY A 86 19.59 -1.77 7.62
C GLY A 86 20.73 -2.71 8.01
N ASP A 87 21.21 -2.58 9.24
CA ASP A 87 22.30 -3.38 9.81
C ASP A 87 21.82 -4.58 10.66
N ALA A 88 20.54 -4.96 10.56
CA ALA A 88 20.00 -6.13 11.26
C ALA A 88 20.51 -7.45 10.68
N ALA A 89 20.72 -8.43 11.56
CA ALA A 89 20.97 -9.80 11.13
C ALA A 89 19.76 -10.35 10.39
N HIS A 90 19.96 -10.94 9.23
CA HIS A 90 18.88 -11.52 8.44
C HIS A 90 19.32 -12.71 7.61
N THR A 91 18.37 -13.52 7.20
CA THR A 91 18.55 -14.60 6.24
C THR A 91 17.90 -14.16 4.93
N GLU A 92 18.63 -14.18 3.83
CA GLU A 92 18.12 -13.85 2.51
C GLU A 92 17.95 -15.11 1.68
N ILE A 93 16.76 -15.34 1.15
CA ILE A 93 16.41 -16.42 0.23
C ILE A 93 16.44 -15.82 -1.17
N THR A 94 17.46 -16.20 -1.98
CA THR A 94 17.83 -15.50 -3.21
C THR A 94 17.41 -16.20 -4.50
N GLY A 95 17.03 -17.50 -4.45
CA GLY A 95 16.65 -18.22 -5.65
C GLY A 95 16.60 -19.73 -5.47
N ILE A 96 16.46 -20.45 -6.60
CA ILE A 96 16.46 -21.91 -6.69
C ILE A 96 17.64 -22.33 -7.57
N ASP A 97 18.49 -23.25 -7.07
CA ASP A 97 19.51 -23.94 -7.87
C ASP A 97 18.93 -25.30 -8.31
N ASP A 98 18.56 -25.41 -9.58
CA ASP A 98 18.05 -26.61 -10.22
C ASP A 98 19.07 -27.33 -11.09
N SER A 99 20.35 -26.96 -11.01
CA SER A 99 21.46 -27.57 -11.77
C SER A 99 21.71 -29.03 -11.39
N GLY A 100 21.17 -29.49 -10.25
CA GLY A 100 21.30 -30.84 -9.72
C GLY A 100 20.10 -31.75 -10.03
N ASP A 101 20.19 -33.02 -9.59
CA ASP A 101 19.08 -33.98 -9.64
C ASP A 101 17.93 -33.55 -8.69
N ASP A 102 18.27 -32.94 -7.55
CA ASP A 102 17.33 -32.39 -6.58
C ASP A 102 17.53 -30.86 -6.51
N PRO A 103 16.50 -30.04 -6.82
CA PRO A 103 16.58 -28.60 -6.72
C PRO A 103 16.67 -28.14 -5.26
N VAL A 104 17.48 -27.11 -5.00
CA VAL A 104 17.74 -26.57 -3.66
C VAL A 104 17.47 -25.08 -3.63
N VAL A 105 16.80 -24.58 -2.59
CA VAL A 105 16.62 -23.14 -2.36
C VAL A 105 17.92 -22.54 -1.86
N THR A 106 18.37 -21.48 -2.52
CA THR A 106 19.62 -20.78 -2.22
C THR A 106 19.41 -19.75 -1.10
N VAL A 107 20.28 -19.77 -0.11
CA VAL A 107 20.18 -18.94 1.09
C VAL A 107 21.50 -18.26 1.40
N GLU A 108 21.44 -16.98 1.78
CA GLU A 108 22.56 -16.22 2.31
C GLU A 108 22.22 -15.73 3.72
N THR A 109 23.17 -15.83 4.67
CA THR A 109 22.99 -15.29 6.03
C THR A 109 23.88 -14.08 6.21
N VAL A 110 23.30 -12.95 6.61
CA VAL A 110 23.97 -11.69 6.88
C VAL A 110 24.00 -11.49 8.40
N GLU A 111 25.21 -11.30 8.93
CA GLU A 111 25.42 -10.99 10.36
C GLU A 111 25.11 -9.52 10.63
N GLY A 112 24.50 -9.21 11.81
CA GLY A 112 24.13 -7.85 12.19
C GLY A 112 23.52 -7.77 13.58
N GLU A 113 22.65 -6.79 13.81
CA GLU A 113 21.89 -6.66 15.05
C GLU A 113 20.94 -7.85 15.21
N SER A 114 20.99 -8.51 16.37
CA SER A 114 20.16 -9.68 16.68
C SER A 114 18.79 -9.35 17.22
N GLU A 115 18.52 -8.08 17.56
CA GLU A 115 17.25 -7.59 18.07
C GLU A 115 16.90 -6.29 17.35
N VAL A 116 15.72 -6.24 16.75
CA VAL A 116 15.18 -5.07 16.04
C VAL A 116 13.77 -4.75 16.51
N PRO A 117 13.25 -3.53 16.27
CA PRO A 117 11.86 -3.22 16.52
C PRO A 117 10.93 -4.18 15.76
N ASN A 118 9.72 -4.41 16.28
CA ASN A 118 8.74 -5.24 15.56
C ASN A 118 8.33 -4.56 14.24
N PRO A 119 8.57 -5.19 13.06
CA PRO A 119 8.32 -4.58 11.75
C PRO A 119 6.85 -4.48 11.36
N VAL A 120 5.95 -5.22 12.01
CA VAL A 120 4.55 -5.42 11.59
C VAL A 120 3.77 -4.11 11.42
N ASN A 121 4.08 -3.09 12.22
CA ASN A 121 3.37 -1.80 12.20
C ASN A 121 4.04 -0.72 11.34
N SER A 122 5.03 -1.06 10.54
CA SER A 122 5.64 -0.09 9.62
C SER A 122 4.65 0.33 8.52
N ASP A 123 4.81 1.55 8.05
CA ASP A 123 4.02 2.11 6.95
C ASP A 123 4.61 1.76 5.56
N LEU A 124 5.75 1.07 5.53
CA LEU A 124 6.42 0.66 4.29
C LEU A 124 5.77 -0.55 3.60
N TRP A 125 4.92 -1.27 4.31
CA TRP A 125 4.35 -2.51 3.81
C TRP A 125 3.08 -2.28 3.01
N MET A 126 3.07 -2.79 1.77
CA MET A 126 1.91 -2.83 0.91
C MET A 126 0.83 -3.78 1.43
N ALA A 127 1.26 -4.93 1.96
CA ALA A 127 0.39 -5.93 2.55
C ALA A 127 1.09 -6.63 3.71
N THR A 128 0.31 -7.01 4.71
CA THR A 128 0.79 -7.80 5.86
C THR A 128 -0.14 -8.98 6.11
N GLN A 129 0.44 -10.15 6.38
CA GLN A 129 -0.32 -11.35 6.72
C GLN A 129 0.33 -12.07 7.88
N THR A 130 -0.39 -12.14 9.01
CA THR A 130 0.03 -12.92 10.17
C THR A 130 -0.55 -14.33 10.09
N VAL A 131 0.28 -15.33 10.31
CA VAL A 131 -0.05 -16.74 10.20
C VAL A 131 0.50 -17.53 11.39
N GLU A 132 -0.07 -18.70 11.68
CA GLU A 132 0.39 -19.60 12.74
C GLU A 132 0.86 -20.93 12.12
N GLY A 133 2.12 -21.26 12.32
CA GLY A 133 2.72 -22.54 11.95
C GLY A 133 3.12 -22.67 10.48
N GLU A 134 2.18 -22.67 9.54
CA GLU A 134 2.45 -22.92 8.13
C GLU A 134 1.57 -22.06 7.23
N VAL A 135 2.14 -21.57 6.14
CA VAL A 135 1.42 -20.87 5.09
C VAL A 135 1.84 -21.42 3.72
N THR A 136 0.86 -21.73 2.89
CA THR A 136 1.08 -22.08 1.48
C THR A 136 0.38 -21.05 0.61
N GLN A 137 1.14 -20.43 -0.27
CA GLN A 137 0.65 -19.39 -1.18
C GLN A 137 1.23 -19.57 -2.57
N ARG A 138 0.50 -19.09 -3.57
CA ARG A 138 1.03 -18.85 -4.91
C ARG A 138 1.51 -17.42 -4.95
N TRP A 139 2.78 -17.23 -5.20
CA TRP A 139 3.35 -15.92 -5.35
C TRP A 139 3.31 -15.51 -6.81
N ALA A 140 2.69 -14.36 -7.06
CA ALA A 140 2.90 -13.61 -8.28
C ALA A 140 3.32 -12.21 -7.81
N ALA A 141 4.57 -11.83 -8.02
CA ALA A 141 4.99 -10.45 -7.78
C ALA A 141 4.20 -9.54 -8.71
N PRO A 142 3.84 -8.31 -8.28
CA PRO A 142 3.29 -7.32 -9.20
C PRO A 142 4.27 -7.11 -10.36
N GLU A 143 3.76 -6.94 -11.58
CA GLU A 143 4.57 -6.82 -12.80
C GLU A 143 5.51 -5.60 -12.78
N GLU A 144 5.19 -4.57 -11.98
CA GLU A 144 5.97 -3.34 -11.84
C GLU A 144 6.62 -3.29 -10.45
N GLY A 145 7.91 -2.96 -10.41
CA GLY A 145 8.68 -2.76 -9.19
C GLY A 145 9.51 -3.97 -8.76
N ASP A 146 10.49 -3.70 -7.90
CA ASP A 146 11.34 -4.72 -7.26
C ASP A 146 10.72 -5.07 -5.90
N TRP A 147 9.96 -6.15 -5.86
CA TRP A 147 9.21 -6.58 -4.69
C TRP A 147 9.95 -7.66 -3.92
N ALA A 148 9.82 -7.65 -2.60
CA ALA A 148 10.30 -8.73 -1.75
C ALA A 148 9.33 -8.96 -0.58
N LEU A 149 9.46 -10.10 0.08
CA LEU A 149 8.78 -10.38 1.36
C LEU A 149 9.78 -10.29 2.50
N LEU A 150 9.41 -9.53 3.52
CA LEU A 150 10.06 -9.59 4.81
C LEU A 150 9.24 -10.52 5.72
N VAL A 151 9.90 -11.46 6.37
CA VAL A 151 9.29 -12.37 7.34
C VAL A 151 9.90 -12.11 8.71
N ALA A 152 9.06 -11.96 9.71
CA ALA A 152 9.48 -11.79 11.09
C ALA A 152 8.45 -12.37 12.07
N THR A 153 8.90 -12.73 13.26
CA THR A 153 8.04 -13.07 14.40
C THR A 153 7.69 -11.80 15.18
N ASP A 154 8.64 -11.24 15.89
CA ASP A 154 8.50 -10.02 16.69
C ASP A 154 9.72 -9.09 16.61
N GLY A 155 10.72 -9.44 15.81
CA GLY A 155 11.99 -8.73 15.68
C GLY A 155 13.06 -9.14 16.69
N THR A 156 12.73 -10.03 17.64
CA THR A 156 13.67 -10.52 18.68
C THR A 156 13.81 -12.03 18.67
N THR A 157 12.81 -12.72 18.17
CA THR A 157 12.79 -14.18 17.99
C THR A 157 13.23 -14.52 16.57
N PRO A 158 14.00 -15.61 16.35
CA PRO A 158 14.39 -16.02 15.01
C PRO A 158 13.20 -16.14 14.05
N ALA A 159 13.37 -15.58 12.84
CA ALA A 159 12.36 -15.65 11.81
C ALA A 159 12.34 -17.03 11.12
N PRO A 160 11.17 -17.50 10.65
CA PRO A 160 11.08 -18.72 9.85
C PRO A 160 11.93 -18.68 8.59
N THR A 161 12.63 -19.78 8.33
CA THR A 161 13.48 -19.97 7.13
C THR A 161 13.14 -21.22 6.35
N GLU A 162 12.26 -22.10 6.87
CA GLU A 162 11.88 -23.35 6.21
C GLU A 162 10.94 -23.09 5.04
N LEU A 163 11.49 -22.71 3.89
CA LEU A 163 10.75 -22.51 2.65
C LEU A 163 10.85 -23.75 1.76
N SER A 164 9.74 -24.19 1.20
CA SER A 164 9.68 -25.14 0.10
C SER A 164 8.88 -24.56 -1.06
N VAL A 165 9.38 -24.78 -2.27
CA VAL A 165 8.74 -24.34 -3.52
C VAL A 165 8.43 -25.56 -4.34
N THR A 166 7.17 -25.76 -4.70
CA THR A 166 6.70 -26.89 -5.51
C THR A 166 6.08 -26.36 -6.80
N TRP A 167 6.53 -26.89 -7.93
CA TRP A 167 6.01 -26.52 -9.25
C TRP A 167 5.80 -27.74 -10.15
N ALA A 168 4.91 -27.62 -11.11
CA ALA A 168 4.69 -28.65 -12.13
C ALA A 168 5.86 -28.64 -13.13
N THR A 169 6.23 -29.80 -13.61
CA THR A 169 7.26 -29.92 -14.65
C THR A 169 6.63 -30.19 -16.00
N ASP A 170 6.92 -29.36 -16.98
CA ASP A 170 6.60 -29.56 -18.39
C ASP A 170 7.52 -30.60 -19.07
N GLU A 171 8.31 -31.36 -18.29
CA GLU A 171 9.12 -32.43 -18.87
C GLU A 171 8.20 -33.48 -19.51
N THR A 172 7.99 -33.31 -20.80
CA THR A 172 7.19 -34.20 -21.61
C THR A 172 7.75 -35.63 -21.54
N GLU A 173 6.84 -36.62 -21.53
CA GLU A 173 7.20 -38.03 -21.65
C GLU A 173 8.30 -38.24 -22.71
N SER A 174 9.29 -39.06 -22.41
CA SER A 174 10.38 -39.36 -23.32
C SER A 174 9.86 -39.58 -24.77
N PRO A 175 10.40 -38.86 -25.76
CA PRO A 175 9.95 -38.99 -27.17
C PRO A 175 10.09 -40.41 -27.72
N TRP A 176 10.79 -41.29 -26.99
CA TRP A 176 10.98 -42.70 -27.36
C TRP A 176 9.85 -43.62 -26.89
N VAL A 177 8.93 -43.19 -26.00
CA VAL A 177 7.81 -44.00 -25.52
C VAL A 177 6.96 -44.54 -26.67
N THR A 178 6.42 -43.63 -27.48
CA THR A 178 5.55 -44.02 -28.61
C THR A 178 6.29 -44.82 -29.70
N PRO A 179 7.50 -44.44 -30.15
CA PRO A 179 8.27 -45.24 -31.11
C PRO A 179 8.58 -46.67 -30.63
N LEU A 180 9.02 -46.80 -29.36
CA LEU A 180 9.37 -48.11 -28.81
C LEU A 180 8.12 -49.00 -28.64
N MET A 181 6.97 -48.45 -28.27
CA MET A 181 5.70 -49.15 -28.18
C MET A 181 5.27 -49.67 -29.57
N VAL A 182 5.32 -48.82 -30.58
CA VAL A 182 4.98 -49.19 -31.97
C VAL A 182 5.94 -50.26 -32.52
N ILE A 183 7.25 -50.08 -32.36
CA ILE A 183 8.26 -51.07 -32.75
C ILE A 183 8.04 -52.41 -32.05
N GLY A 184 7.75 -52.35 -30.72
CA GLY A 184 7.47 -53.55 -29.92
C GLY A 184 6.27 -54.33 -30.46
N VAL A 185 5.14 -53.68 -30.72
CA VAL A 185 3.94 -54.27 -31.28
C VAL A 185 4.21 -54.91 -32.66
N VAL A 186 4.91 -54.18 -33.53
CA VAL A 186 5.26 -54.69 -34.90
C VAL A 186 6.15 -55.92 -34.82
N LEU A 187 7.16 -55.92 -33.93
CA LEU A 187 8.06 -57.06 -33.75
C LEU A 187 7.31 -58.27 -33.16
N VAL A 188 6.39 -58.09 -32.24
CA VAL A 188 5.53 -59.16 -31.70
C VAL A 188 4.67 -59.74 -32.79
N LEU A 189 4.02 -58.92 -33.64
CA LEU A 189 3.21 -59.39 -34.78
C LEU A 189 4.05 -60.15 -35.78
N ILE A 190 5.24 -59.67 -36.13
CA ILE A 190 6.18 -60.41 -37.02
C ILE A 190 6.57 -61.75 -36.40
N GLY A 191 6.94 -61.75 -35.10
CA GLY A 191 7.31 -62.95 -34.37
C GLY A 191 6.21 -64.01 -34.37
N LEU A 192 4.97 -63.59 -34.04
CA LEU A 192 3.79 -64.45 -34.09
C LEU A 192 3.51 -65.00 -35.48
N THR A 193 3.61 -64.13 -36.50
CA THR A 193 3.38 -64.56 -37.90
C THR A 193 4.40 -65.60 -38.33
N LEU A 194 5.69 -65.40 -38.02
CA LEU A 194 6.75 -66.35 -38.32
C LEU A 194 6.56 -67.71 -37.58
N LEU A 195 6.12 -67.67 -36.30
CA LEU A 195 5.84 -68.87 -35.50
C LEU A 195 4.64 -69.62 -36.05
N ILE A 196 3.54 -68.93 -36.39
CA ILE A 196 2.35 -69.54 -37.01
C ILE A 196 2.73 -70.16 -38.37
N TRP A 197 3.50 -69.46 -39.20
CA TRP A 197 3.96 -69.99 -40.46
C TRP A 197 4.88 -71.20 -40.32
N ALA A 198 5.76 -71.21 -39.30
CA ALA A 198 6.58 -72.39 -38.97
C ALA A 198 5.71 -73.56 -38.56
N LEU A 199 4.72 -73.35 -37.68
CA LEU A 199 3.76 -74.39 -37.20
C LEU A 199 2.93 -74.97 -38.37
N VAL A 200 2.43 -74.13 -39.26
CA VAL A 200 1.69 -74.55 -40.45
C VAL A 200 2.62 -75.35 -41.42
N SER A 201 3.90 -74.89 -41.54
CA SER A 201 4.89 -75.58 -42.36
C SER A 201 5.29 -76.98 -41.80
N PHE A 202 5.28 -77.12 -40.45
CA PHE A 202 5.49 -78.42 -39.80
C PHE A 202 4.27 -79.35 -40.00
N ARG A 203 3.03 -78.81 -39.93
CA ARG A 203 1.80 -79.60 -40.17
C ARG A 203 1.64 -80.04 -41.60
N SER A 204 2.10 -79.30 -42.59
CA SER A 204 2.05 -79.66 -44.02
C SER A 204 3.03 -80.77 -44.37
N LYS A 205 4.08 -81.03 -43.60
CA LYS A 205 5.02 -82.15 -43.82
C LYS A 205 4.54 -83.47 -43.21
N ALA A 206 3.48 -83.50 -42.39
CA ALA A 206 2.96 -84.67 -41.76
C ALA A 206 1.79 -85.35 -42.49
N LYS A 207 1.38 -84.85 -43.68
CA LYS A 207 0.30 -85.50 -44.49
C LYS A 207 0.79 -85.89 -45.88
N LYS A 208 1.60 -86.98 -45.98
CA LYS A 208 1.70 -87.83 -47.16
C LYS A 208 1.72 -89.29 -46.72
N LYS A 209 0.55 -89.89 -46.76
CA LYS A 209 0.30 -91.27 -47.32
C LYS A 209 -1.20 -91.60 -47.30
N PRO A 210 -1.67 -92.56 -48.11
CA PRO A 210 -2.78 -92.24 -49.01
C PRO A 210 -3.97 -93.25 -48.87
N SER A 211 -5.03 -92.90 -49.65
CA SER A 211 -6.07 -93.83 -50.26
C SER A 211 -7.10 -94.48 -49.31
N GLY A 212 -8.34 -94.34 -49.77
CA GLY A 212 -9.37 -95.27 -49.51
C GLY A 212 -10.78 -94.72 -49.43
N ARG A 213 -11.37 -94.43 -50.55
CA ARG A 213 -12.70 -94.75 -51.06
C ARG A 213 -13.95 -94.73 -50.18
N ARG A 214 -14.92 -93.96 -50.64
CA ARG A 214 -16.40 -94.23 -50.64
C ARG A 214 -17.12 -93.96 -49.33
N ALA A 215 -18.30 -93.40 -49.26
CA ALA A 215 -19.32 -92.98 -50.20
C ALA A 215 -20.41 -92.24 -49.48
N ALA A 216 -21.04 -91.35 -50.19
CA ALA A 216 -22.45 -91.02 -50.16
C ALA A 216 -23.17 -90.67 -48.81
N GLY A 217 -23.78 -89.52 -48.88
CA GLY A 217 -25.08 -89.45 -48.27
C GLY A 217 -25.47 -88.08 -47.75
N ARG A 218 -25.96 -87.23 -48.71
CA ARG A 218 -27.19 -86.44 -48.59
C ARG A 218 -27.31 -85.36 -47.53
N ALA A 219 -27.43 -84.17 -48.02
CA ALA A 219 -28.08 -83.03 -47.49
C ALA A 219 -29.58 -83.26 -47.18
N PRO A 220 -30.39 -82.41 -46.62
CA PRO A 220 -30.34 -81.00 -46.72
C PRO A 220 -30.87 -80.14 -45.52
N ALA A 221 -30.70 -78.88 -45.65
CA ALA A 221 -31.67 -77.81 -45.55
C ALA A 221 -31.93 -77.14 -44.18
N ARG A 222 -31.76 -75.88 -44.24
CA ARG A 222 -32.68 -74.76 -43.86
C ARG A 222 -32.92 -74.56 -42.34
N GLU A 223 -33.08 -73.44 -41.83
CA GLU A 223 -33.54 -72.10 -42.28
C GLU A 223 -33.36 -71.11 -41.11
N GLN A 224 -32.92 -69.96 -41.44
CA GLN A 224 -33.48 -68.63 -41.10
C GLN A 224 -33.81 -68.29 -39.62
N ALA A 225 -33.26 -67.27 -39.24
CA ALA A 225 -33.84 -65.93 -39.10
C ALA A 225 -34.00 -65.37 -37.69
N GLN A 226 -33.57 -64.19 -37.60
CA GLN A 226 -34.20 -63.01 -37.02
C GLN A 226 -33.88 -62.55 -35.57
N VAL A 227 -33.29 -61.36 -35.56
CA VAL A 227 -33.33 -60.32 -34.57
C VAL A 227 -34.81 -59.99 -34.16
N PRO A 228 -35.22 -59.47 -33.00
CA PRO A 228 -34.71 -58.18 -32.52
C PRO A 228 -34.73 -57.91 -30.99
N ALA A 229 -34.01 -56.87 -30.65
CA ALA A 229 -34.34 -55.70 -29.81
C ALA A 229 -34.87 -55.82 -28.36
N ALA A 230 -34.23 -55.00 -27.58
CA ALA A 230 -34.74 -54.04 -26.58
C ALA A 230 -35.19 -54.56 -25.17
N GLY A 231 -34.79 -53.80 -24.21
CA GLY A 231 -35.55 -53.58 -22.97
C GLY A 231 -34.76 -53.65 -21.67
N GLU A 232 -34.37 -52.50 -21.25
CA GLU A 232 -34.62 -51.86 -19.96
C GLU A 232 -34.41 -52.58 -18.64
N SER A 233 -33.71 -51.86 -17.80
CA SER A 233 -33.92 -51.48 -16.40
C SER A 233 -33.72 -52.50 -15.27
N GLY A 234 -33.01 -51.99 -14.28
CA GLY A 234 -33.24 -52.41 -12.89
C GLY A 234 -32.01 -52.44 -12.00
N SER A 235 -31.68 -51.34 -11.38
CA SER A 235 -31.70 -51.12 -9.93
C SER A 235 -30.98 -52.12 -9.00
N GLY A 236 -30.17 -51.57 -8.11
CA GLY A 236 -29.82 -52.13 -6.82
C GLY A 236 -28.36 -51.90 -6.42
N SER A 237 -28.04 -50.88 -5.84
CA SER A 237 -27.84 -50.42 -4.45
C SER A 237 -26.87 -51.23 -3.59
N ILE A 238 -26.16 -50.45 -2.79
CA ILE A 238 -25.60 -50.66 -1.43
C ILE A 238 -24.09 -50.88 -1.37
N SER A 239 -23.44 -49.89 -0.91
CA SER A 239 -22.86 -49.40 0.37
C SER A 239 -21.39 -49.81 0.53
N THR A 240 -20.48 -49.11 1.10
CA THR A 240 -20.38 -48.18 2.22
C THR A 240 -18.91 -47.78 2.41
N LEU A 241 -18.74 -46.59 2.95
CA LEU A 241 -17.69 -46.07 3.83
C LEU A 241 -16.30 -45.76 3.28
N GLY A 242 -15.99 -44.50 3.45
CA GLY A 242 -14.67 -43.91 3.56
C GLY A 242 -14.75 -42.37 3.55
N ARG A 243 -15.18 -41.82 4.69
CA ARG A 243 -15.06 -40.36 4.93
C ARG A 243 -13.60 -39.99 5.16
N VAL A 244 -13.06 -39.14 4.36
CA VAL A 244 -12.03 -38.16 4.79
C VAL A 244 -12.49 -36.82 4.27
N SER A 245 -12.84 -35.97 5.21
CA SER A 245 -13.19 -34.56 4.94
C SER A 245 -11.88 -33.79 4.87
N ALA A 246 -11.49 -33.36 3.69
CA ALA A 246 -10.54 -32.28 3.54
C ALA A 246 -11.35 -30.98 3.44
N VAL A 247 -11.24 -30.15 4.46
CA VAL A 247 -11.73 -28.78 4.43
C VAL A 247 -10.68 -27.96 3.69
N LEU A 248 -10.96 -27.68 2.44
CA LEU A 248 -10.25 -26.65 1.68
C LEU A 248 -10.81 -25.30 2.09
N VAL A 249 -10.10 -24.58 2.93
CA VAL A 249 -10.26 -23.12 3.07
C VAL A 249 -9.29 -22.47 2.09
N SER A 250 -9.78 -22.26 0.89
CA SER A 250 -9.11 -21.41 -0.09
C SER A 250 -9.47 -19.96 0.21
N THR A 251 -8.57 -19.24 0.85
CA THR A 251 -8.65 -17.79 0.93
C THR A 251 -7.87 -17.23 -0.27
N SER A 252 -8.58 -16.95 -1.33
CA SER A 252 -8.03 -16.27 -2.50
C SER A 252 -7.79 -14.81 -2.14
N MET A 253 -6.55 -14.38 -2.12
CA MET A 253 -6.18 -12.97 -2.18
C MET A 253 -6.47 -12.49 -3.59
N ILE A 254 -7.55 -11.74 -3.76
CA ILE A 254 -7.87 -11.05 -5.02
C ILE A 254 -7.27 -9.66 -4.91
N LEU A 255 -6.21 -9.41 -5.65
CA LEU A 255 -5.84 -8.04 -6.04
C LEU A 255 -6.88 -7.59 -7.08
N ALA A 256 -7.77 -6.70 -6.67
CA ALA A 256 -8.70 -6.06 -7.60
C ALA A 256 -8.06 -4.78 -8.12
N THR A 257 -7.62 -4.84 -9.35
CA THR A 257 -7.31 -3.64 -10.13
C THR A 257 -8.60 -3.02 -10.67
N THR A 258 -8.72 -1.72 -10.43
CA THR A 258 -9.48 -0.71 -11.19
C THR A 258 -10.91 -0.99 -11.60
N SER A 259 -11.81 -0.28 -10.95
CA SER A 259 -13.17 -0.03 -11.46
C SER A 259 -13.29 1.39 -11.94
N VAL A 260 -13.42 1.55 -13.22
CA VAL A 260 -13.95 2.77 -13.84
C VAL A 260 -15.47 2.79 -13.61
N LEU A 261 -15.95 3.86 -12.96
CA LEU A 261 -17.39 4.17 -12.85
C LEU A 261 -17.96 4.52 -14.22
N THR A 262 -19.04 3.87 -14.57
CA THR A 262 -20.11 4.51 -15.35
C THR A 262 -21.46 4.03 -14.83
N ALA A 263 -22.22 4.99 -14.35
CA ALA A 263 -23.62 4.84 -13.96
C ALA A 263 -24.51 4.69 -15.19
N GLN A 264 -25.52 3.87 -15.11
CA GLN A 264 -26.96 4.12 -15.30
C GLN A 264 -27.77 2.98 -15.91
N ALA A 265 -28.86 2.76 -15.23
CA ALA A 265 -30.22 2.39 -15.65
C ALA A 265 -30.58 0.91 -15.85
N GLU A 266 -31.43 0.53 -14.93
CA GLU A 266 -32.48 -0.49 -14.98
C GLU A 266 -32.85 -1.03 -16.37
N ASN A 267 -32.76 -2.35 -16.53
CA ASN A 267 -33.88 -3.15 -17.02
C ASN A 267 -33.66 -4.64 -16.73
N THR A 268 -34.70 -5.20 -16.15
CA THR A 268 -34.88 -6.60 -15.82
C THR A 268 -35.06 -7.42 -17.09
N GLU A 269 -34.25 -8.48 -17.28
CA GLU A 269 -34.66 -9.73 -17.95
C GLU A 269 -33.65 -10.85 -17.62
N GLU A 270 -34.20 -12.03 -17.36
CA GLU A 270 -33.59 -13.25 -16.85
C GLU A 270 -32.72 -13.99 -17.89
N PRO A 271 -31.82 -14.92 -17.51
CA PRO A 271 -30.58 -15.21 -18.24
C PRO A 271 -30.71 -16.37 -19.22
N ASP A 272 -30.10 -16.20 -20.37
CA ASP A 272 -29.76 -17.30 -21.29
C ASP A 272 -28.30 -17.68 -21.11
N ASN A 273 -28.07 -18.94 -20.79
CA ASN A 273 -26.82 -19.52 -20.34
C ASN A 273 -26.02 -19.99 -21.56
N ALA A 274 -25.07 -19.16 -22.04
CA ALA A 274 -24.05 -19.58 -22.97
C ALA A 274 -22.66 -19.26 -22.42
N PRO A 275 -21.67 -20.13 -22.58
CA PRO A 275 -20.33 -19.88 -22.07
C PRO A 275 -19.66 -18.75 -22.87
N VAL A 276 -19.32 -17.67 -22.16
CA VAL A 276 -18.49 -16.60 -22.71
C VAL A 276 -17.05 -17.08 -22.68
N GLU A 277 -16.51 -17.44 -23.83
CA GLU A 277 -15.06 -17.47 -24.04
C GLU A 277 -14.54 -16.05 -23.86
N SER A 278 -13.83 -15.81 -22.77
CA SER A 278 -13.05 -14.59 -22.57
C SER A 278 -11.93 -14.57 -23.61
N GLN A 279 -12.10 -13.78 -24.65
CA GLN A 279 -10.97 -13.35 -25.46
C GLN A 279 -10.12 -12.42 -24.60
N ILE A 280 -9.00 -12.92 -24.11
CA ILE A 280 -7.92 -12.11 -23.59
C ILE A 280 -7.32 -11.43 -24.82
N ASP A 281 -7.49 -10.11 -24.92
CA ASP A 281 -6.79 -9.30 -25.91
C ASP A 281 -5.28 -9.40 -25.61
N GLU A 282 -4.55 -10.10 -26.44
CA GLU A 282 -3.07 -10.19 -26.43
C GLU A 282 -2.38 -8.87 -26.82
N ASP A 283 -3.04 -7.74 -26.68
CA ASP A 283 -2.47 -6.41 -26.92
C ASP A 283 -2.46 -5.58 -25.63
N ALA A 284 -2.13 -6.22 -24.49
CA ALA A 284 -1.68 -5.50 -23.31
C ALA A 284 -0.35 -4.86 -23.69
N SER A 285 -0.36 -3.56 -23.90
CA SER A 285 0.79 -2.73 -24.19
C SER A 285 1.89 -3.08 -23.19
N ALA A 286 3.06 -3.45 -23.70
CA ALA A 286 4.25 -3.59 -22.88
C ALA A 286 4.38 -2.32 -22.03
N VAL A 287 4.36 -2.47 -20.71
CA VAL A 287 4.62 -1.40 -19.77
C VAL A 287 5.96 -0.78 -20.16
N PRO A 288 6.08 0.55 -20.25
CA PRO A 288 7.36 1.17 -20.57
C PRO A 288 8.42 0.70 -19.56
N GLU A 289 9.58 0.30 -20.05
CA GLU A 289 10.74 -0.11 -19.24
C GLU A 289 11.20 0.98 -18.25
N ASP A 290 10.61 2.18 -18.36
CA ASP A 290 10.87 3.39 -17.56
C ASP A 290 9.65 3.78 -16.68
N ALA A 291 8.71 2.88 -16.38
CA ALA A 291 7.60 3.20 -15.48
C ALA A 291 8.14 3.47 -14.08
N VAL A 292 7.91 4.68 -13.56
CA VAL A 292 8.32 5.04 -12.20
C VAL A 292 7.32 4.47 -11.22
N VAL A 293 7.81 3.56 -10.38
CA VAL A 293 7.02 2.99 -9.30
C VAL A 293 6.95 4.02 -8.15
N PRO A 294 5.76 4.40 -7.68
CA PRO A 294 5.63 5.39 -6.62
C PRO A 294 6.28 4.88 -5.33
N VAL A 295 6.80 5.81 -4.53
CA VAL A 295 7.40 5.50 -3.21
C VAL A 295 6.31 5.06 -2.22
N VAL A 296 5.12 5.64 -2.33
CA VAL A 296 3.92 5.30 -1.55
C VAL A 296 2.78 5.04 -2.52
N PHE A 297 2.10 3.91 -2.38
CA PHE A 297 0.95 3.58 -3.20
C PHE A 297 -0.34 4.22 -2.65
N PRO A 298 -1.37 4.45 -3.49
CA PRO A 298 -2.63 5.05 -3.05
C PRO A 298 -3.27 4.33 -1.86
N ASP A 299 -3.42 3.01 -1.89
CA ASP A 299 -4.00 2.20 -0.81
C ASP A 299 -3.15 2.25 0.48
N GLN A 300 -1.84 2.37 0.31
CA GLN A 300 -0.89 2.57 1.42
C GLN A 300 -1.07 3.95 2.04
N LEU A 301 -1.24 5.00 1.23
CA LEU A 301 -1.52 6.35 1.70
C LEU A 301 -2.83 6.42 2.49
N GLU A 302 -3.91 5.78 2.01
CA GLU A 302 -5.17 5.66 2.76
C GLU A 302 -4.95 5.00 4.13
N THR A 303 -4.16 3.92 4.18
CA THR A 303 -3.80 3.25 5.44
C THR A 303 -3.00 4.16 6.38
N ILE A 304 -2.04 4.92 5.86
CA ILE A 304 -1.23 5.88 6.62
C ILE A 304 -2.14 6.97 7.20
N LEU A 305 -2.98 7.58 6.38
CA LEU A 305 -3.93 8.62 6.82
C LEU A 305 -4.92 8.09 7.85
N GLY A 306 -5.45 6.88 7.68
CA GLY A 306 -6.34 6.24 8.65
C GLY A 306 -5.69 6.05 10.01
N ARG A 307 -4.41 5.66 10.06
CA ARG A 307 -3.63 5.56 11.31
C ARG A 307 -3.37 6.92 11.95
N ILE A 308 -3.10 7.96 11.15
CA ILE A 308 -2.93 9.34 11.62
C ILE A 308 -4.26 9.87 12.14
N ASN A 309 -5.35 9.71 11.37
CA ASN A 309 -6.69 10.15 11.77
C ASN A 309 -7.11 9.52 13.10
N SER A 310 -6.91 8.21 13.28
CA SER A 310 -7.21 7.53 14.55
C SER A 310 -6.46 8.14 15.75
N ALA A 311 -5.20 8.58 15.56
CA ALA A 311 -4.45 9.25 16.60
C ALA A 311 -4.97 10.67 16.86
N VAL A 312 -5.33 11.40 15.81
CA VAL A 312 -5.92 12.74 15.88
C VAL A 312 -7.28 12.69 16.59
N GLU A 313 -8.19 11.81 16.17
CA GLU A 313 -9.51 11.64 16.81
C GLU A 313 -9.39 11.31 18.29
N LYS A 314 -8.44 10.45 18.67
CA LYS A 314 -8.20 10.10 20.05
C LYS A 314 -7.73 11.30 20.86
N GLY A 315 -6.77 12.09 20.35
CA GLY A 315 -6.26 13.29 20.99
C GLY A 315 -7.32 14.38 21.10
N ASP A 316 -8.06 14.63 20.01
CA ASP A 316 -9.11 15.66 19.96
C ASP A 316 -10.29 15.32 20.88
N ALA A 317 -10.68 14.04 20.97
CA ALA A 317 -11.76 13.59 21.86
C ALA A 317 -11.40 13.66 23.34
N SER A 318 -10.13 13.47 23.70
CA SER A 318 -9.64 13.55 25.10
C SER A 318 -9.09 14.92 25.47
N GLU A 319 -8.90 15.81 24.49
CA GLU A 319 -8.17 17.09 24.62
C GLU A 319 -6.80 16.91 25.32
N ASN A 320 -6.13 15.77 25.00
CA ASN A 320 -4.86 15.39 25.60
C ASN A 320 -3.80 15.16 24.52
N VAL A 321 -2.77 15.99 24.54
CA VAL A 321 -1.65 15.94 23.58
C VAL A 321 -0.90 14.60 23.59
N GLU A 322 -0.87 13.88 24.73
CA GLU A 322 -0.20 12.57 24.81
C GLU A 322 -0.93 11.49 24.01
N ASP A 323 -2.25 11.62 23.83
CA ASP A 323 -3.08 10.68 23.07
C ASP A 323 -2.88 10.81 21.55
N LEU A 324 -2.27 11.90 21.05
CA LEU A 324 -1.80 12.05 19.68
C LEU A 324 -0.66 11.07 19.33
N GLY A 325 0.02 10.53 20.35
CA GLY A 325 1.08 9.54 20.19
C GLY A 325 2.26 10.03 19.34
N HIS A 326 2.81 9.13 18.52
CA HIS A 326 3.93 9.43 17.61
C HIS A 326 3.46 9.92 16.23
N ARG A 327 2.17 9.77 15.92
CA ARG A 327 1.62 10.08 14.61
C ARG A 327 1.43 11.57 14.32
N VAL A 328 1.45 12.42 15.36
CA VAL A 328 1.29 13.87 15.23
C VAL A 328 2.46 14.54 15.92
N GLN A 329 3.24 15.31 15.18
CA GLN A 329 4.47 15.93 15.64
C GLN A 329 4.57 17.40 15.19
N ALA A 330 5.66 18.06 15.54
CA ALA A 330 6.01 19.40 15.12
C ALA A 330 4.86 20.42 15.31
N GLN A 331 4.56 21.20 14.27
CA GLN A 331 3.56 22.27 14.33
C GLN A 331 2.13 21.73 14.54
N ALA A 332 1.80 20.60 13.91
CA ALA A 332 0.48 19.98 14.06
C ALA A 332 0.19 19.57 15.52
N ARG A 333 1.19 19.01 16.23
CA ARG A 333 1.09 18.65 17.63
C ARG A 333 1.01 19.90 18.52
N THR A 334 1.86 20.90 18.25
CA THR A 334 1.92 22.11 19.05
C THR A 334 0.63 22.91 18.95
N MET A 335 0.09 23.11 17.75
CA MET A 335 -1.19 23.81 17.58
C MET A 335 -2.35 23.12 18.28
N ARG A 336 -2.45 21.80 18.18
CA ARG A 336 -3.48 21.06 18.91
C ARG A 336 -3.33 21.20 20.42
N SER A 337 -2.10 21.11 20.93
CA SER A 337 -1.82 21.33 22.35
C SER A 337 -2.28 22.72 22.83
N GLU A 338 -2.03 23.76 22.03
CA GLU A 338 -2.48 25.12 22.32
C GLU A 338 -4.02 25.23 22.29
N ILE A 339 -4.67 24.66 21.28
CA ILE A 339 -6.13 24.65 21.20
C ILE A 339 -6.75 23.90 22.40
N TYR A 340 -6.24 22.72 22.76
CA TYR A 340 -6.75 21.97 23.92
C TYR A 340 -6.61 22.76 25.21
N ARG A 341 -5.45 23.41 25.44
CA ARG A 341 -5.22 24.29 26.56
C ARG A 341 -6.21 25.46 26.58
N ASN A 342 -6.41 26.13 25.43
CA ASN A 342 -7.30 27.26 25.29
C ASN A 342 -8.76 26.87 25.55
N ARG A 343 -9.18 25.68 25.04
CA ARG A 343 -10.50 25.09 25.33
C ARG A 343 -10.68 24.74 26.81
N GLY A 344 -9.62 24.34 27.48
CA GLY A 344 -9.63 24.15 28.95
C GLY A 344 -9.89 25.44 29.74
N ILE A 345 -9.59 26.61 29.14
CA ILE A 345 -9.89 27.93 29.74
C ILE A 345 -11.33 28.35 29.34
N ASP A 346 -11.68 28.16 28.07
CA ASP A 346 -12.99 28.52 27.51
C ASP A 346 -13.47 27.48 26.50
N GLU A 347 -14.56 26.76 26.82
CA GLU A 347 -15.16 25.73 25.97
C GLU A 347 -15.73 26.29 24.65
N GLU A 348 -15.90 27.64 24.54
CA GLU A 348 -16.37 28.29 23.30
C GLU A 348 -15.27 28.36 22.23
N VAL A 349 -14.00 28.13 22.58
CA VAL A 349 -12.92 28.00 21.60
C VAL A 349 -13.21 26.84 20.66
N SER A 350 -13.11 27.09 19.36
CA SER A 350 -13.37 26.07 18.33
C SER A 350 -12.46 24.85 18.49
N SER A 351 -13.02 23.67 18.29
CA SER A 351 -12.25 22.43 18.26
C SER A 351 -11.28 22.45 17.07
N PRO A 352 -10.17 21.69 17.13
CA PRO A 352 -9.31 21.50 15.98
C PRO A 352 -10.08 20.96 14.78
N VAL A 353 -9.66 21.32 13.57
CA VAL A 353 -10.26 20.77 12.35
C VAL A 353 -9.92 19.29 12.26
N PRO A 354 -10.91 18.37 12.16
CA PRO A 354 -10.67 16.95 11.99
C PRO A 354 -9.98 16.66 10.66
N ILE A 355 -9.24 15.57 10.59
CA ILE A 355 -8.55 15.13 9.37
C ILE A 355 -9.41 14.12 8.64
N SER A 356 -9.53 14.26 7.30
CA SER A 356 -10.22 13.30 6.46
C SER A 356 -9.24 12.24 5.91
N GLU A 357 -9.58 10.98 6.11
CA GLU A 357 -8.87 9.85 5.52
C GLU A 357 -9.49 9.38 4.21
N ASP A 358 -10.81 9.61 4.03
CA ASP A 358 -11.63 9.04 2.95
C ASP A 358 -11.66 9.89 1.67
N SER A 359 -11.05 11.08 1.69
CA SER A 359 -11.19 12.06 0.61
C SER A 359 -9.83 12.62 0.20
N ILE A 360 -8.93 11.75 -0.26
CA ILE A 360 -7.66 12.18 -0.85
C ILE A 360 -7.95 12.75 -2.23
N GLN A 361 -7.66 14.04 -2.42
CA GLN A 361 -7.84 14.71 -3.70
C GLN A 361 -6.56 14.67 -4.53
N ARG A 362 -5.43 14.95 -3.89
CA ARG A 362 -4.10 15.07 -4.51
C ARG A 362 -3.01 14.72 -3.51
N ALA A 363 -1.89 14.24 -4.01
CA ALA A 363 -0.70 14.01 -3.21
C ALA A 363 0.55 14.32 -4.04
N TRP A 364 1.56 14.86 -3.39
CA TRP A 364 2.85 15.20 -4.00
C TRP A 364 3.95 14.65 -3.10
N MET A 365 4.89 13.96 -3.70
CA MET A 365 6.04 13.39 -3.02
C MET A 365 7.22 13.34 -3.98
N GLU A 366 8.40 13.70 -3.49
CA GLU A 366 9.62 13.47 -4.25
C GLU A 366 9.84 11.96 -4.43
N PRO A 367 10.12 11.47 -5.65
CA PRO A 367 10.35 10.04 -5.91
C PRO A 367 11.72 9.55 -5.41
N ASP A 368 12.36 10.24 -4.46
CA ASP A 368 13.61 9.82 -3.84
C ASP A 368 13.38 8.67 -2.84
N GLU A 369 14.33 7.74 -2.83
CA GLU A 369 14.32 6.55 -1.97
C GLU A 369 14.90 6.83 -0.58
N GLN A 370 15.50 8.00 -0.35
CA GLN A 370 16.18 8.34 0.89
C GLN A 370 15.22 8.83 1.98
N PHE A 371 15.68 8.78 3.21
CA PHE A 371 14.98 9.35 4.38
C PHE A 371 15.70 10.61 4.87
N PRO A 372 15.00 11.59 5.43
CA PRO A 372 13.55 11.60 5.66
C PRO A 372 12.74 11.69 4.35
N ARG A 373 11.55 11.08 4.31
CA ARG A 373 10.61 11.19 3.21
C ARG A 373 9.51 12.18 3.58
N THR A 374 9.24 13.12 2.70
CA THR A 374 8.21 14.15 2.91
C THR A 374 7.18 14.12 1.80
N MET A 375 5.90 14.21 2.16
CA MET A 375 4.81 14.37 1.21
C MET A 375 3.83 15.44 1.66
N MET A 376 3.18 16.08 0.70
CA MET A 376 2.02 16.93 0.94
C MET A 376 0.78 16.26 0.36
N VAL A 377 -0.32 16.29 1.12
CA VAL A 377 -1.58 15.64 0.74
C VAL A 377 -2.72 16.63 0.90
N LEU A 378 -3.50 16.80 -0.16
CA LEU A 378 -4.76 17.55 -0.13
C LEU A 378 -5.90 16.58 0.13
N THR A 379 -6.59 16.77 1.26
CA THR A 379 -7.73 15.96 1.68
C THR A 379 -9.00 16.81 1.85
N GLY A 380 -10.16 16.15 1.98
CA GLY A 380 -11.44 16.80 2.21
C GLY A 380 -12.27 16.98 0.93
N ALA A 381 -13.43 17.62 1.04
CA ALA A 381 -14.32 17.84 -0.11
C ALA A 381 -13.71 18.85 -1.09
N GLU A 382 -14.00 18.67 -2.39
CA GLU A 382 -13.62 19.68 -3.38
C GLU A 382 -14.28 21.03 -3.09
N PRO A 383 -13.57 22.14 -3.31
CA PRO A 383 -14.11 23.48 -3.09
C PRO A 383 -15.45 23.67 -3.82
N GLY A 384 -16.50 24.00 -3.07
CA GLY A 384 -17.84 24.21 -3.60
C GLY A 384 -18.75 22.96 -3.65
N GLN A 385 -18.29 21.79 -3.20
CA GLN A 385 -19.09 20.57 -3.06
C GLN A 385 -19.43 20.23 -1.60
N SER A 386 -19.28 21.17 -0.66
CA SER A 386 -19.56 20.93 0.75
C SER A 386 -21.05 20.74 1.01
N ASP A 387 -21.46 19.53 1.29
CA ASP A 387 -22.68 19.23 2.05
C ASP A 387 -22.39 19.48 3.54
N GLU A 388 -23.42 19.63 4.39
CA GLU A 388 -23.26 19.93 5.83
C GLU A 388 -22.36 18.92 6.59
N ASP A 389 -22.11 17.73 6.03
CA ASP A 389 -21.25 16.68 6.57
C ASP A 389 -19.87 16.60 5.86
N SER A 390 -19.60 17.44 4.88
CA SER A 390 -18.34 17.42 4.13
C SER A 390 -17.24 18.12 4.92
N GLN A 391 -16.09 17.47 5.02
CA GLN A 391 -14.92 18.09 5.65
C GLN A 391 -14.32 19.16 4.72
N TYR A 392 -13.90 20.27 5.30
CA TYR A 392 -13.19 21.33 4.57
C TYR A 392 -11.89 20.78 3.98
N PRO A 393 -11.52 21.22 2.75
CA PRO A 393 -10.24 20.83 2.17
C PRO A 393 -9.08 21.29 3.06
N GLN A 394 -8.11 20.41 3.27
CA GLN A 394 -6.92 20.68 4.07
C GLN A 394 -5.68 20.23 3.32
N LEU A 395 -4.62 21.00 3.46
CA LEU A 395 -3.28 20.59 3.07
C LEU A 395 -2.56 20.03 4.28
N LEU A 396 -2.15 18.77 4.18
CA LEU A 396 -1.39 18.05 5.20
C LEU A 396 0.06 17.92 4.76
N THR A 397 1.00 18.07 5.68
CA THR A 397 2.40 17.70 5.47
C THR A 397 2.73 16.50 6.34
N LEU A 398 3.16 15.40 5.69
CA LEU A 398 3.54 14.16 6.34
C LEU A 398 5.04 13.93 6.14
N THR A 399 5.72 13.50 7.19
CA THR A 399 7.15 13.16 7.12
C THR A 399 7.39 11.80 7.75
N GLN A 400 8.19 10.96 7.10
CA GLN A 400 8.74 9.73 7.64
C GLN A 400 10.25 9.94 7.91
N PRO A 401 10.67 10.09 9.19
CA PRO A 401 12.06 10.46 9.50
C PRO A 401 13.08 9.38 9.14
N SER A 402 12.70 8.11 9.24
CA SER A 402 13.54 6.96 8.92
C SER A 402 12.69 5.76 8.51
N ALA A 403 13.31 4.74 7.92
CA ALA A 403 12.62 3.51 7.50
C ALA A 403 11.94 2.77 8.66
N ARG A 404 12.50 2.85 9.89
CA ARG A 404 11.95 2.20 11.09
C ARG A 404 10.91 3.06 11.83
N GLU A 405 10.73 4.32 11.41
CA GLU A 405 9.70 5.22 11.95
C GLU A 405 8.50 5.28 11.01
N GLN A 406 7.38 5.68 11.56
CA GLN A 406 6.12 5.80 10.85
C GLN A 406 5.97 7.19 10.26
N TYR A 407 5.14 7.35 9.23
CA TYR A 407 4.71 8.67 8.78
C TYR A 407 4.01 9.43 9.90
N GLN A 408 4.35 10.71 10.00
CA GLN A 408 3.90 11.63 11.05
C GLN A 408 3.28 12.85 10.38
N LEU A 409 2.14 13.29 10.87
CA LEU A 409 1.58 14.59 10.53
C LEU A 409 2.41 15.68 11.23
N VAL A 410 3.11 16.51 10.46
CA VAL A 410 3.97 17.57 11.00
C VAL A 410 3.36 18.95 10.88
N ALA A 411 2.49 19.17 9.90
CA ALA A 411 1.73 20.40 9.71
C ALA A 411 0.41 20.13 9.01
N ASN A 412 -0.62 20.90 9.29
CA ASN A 412 -1.87 20.90 8.54
C ASN A 412 -2.54 22.27 8.59
N THR A 413 -3.16 22.66 7.48
CA THR A 413 -3.91 23.91 7.41
C THR A 413 -5.14 23.74 6.51
N PRO A 414 -6.29 24.35 6.85
CA PRO A 414 -7.41 24.49 5.94
C PRO A 414 -6.99 25.25 4.68
N VAL A 415 -7.50 24.83 3.54
CA VAL A 415 -7.32 25.53 2.27
C VAL A 415 -8.32 26.69 2.20
N LEU A 416 -7.87 27.84 1.76
CA LEU A 416 -8.70 29.04 1.62
C LEU A 416 -9.68 28.93 0.46
N ASP A 417 -10.85 29.50 0.63
CA ASP A 417 -11.88 29.50 -0.43
C ASP A 417 -11.41 30.27 -1.68
N GLY A 418 -11.70 29.70 -2.84
CA GLY A 418 -11.44 30.34 -4.13
C GLY A 418 -10.01 30.22 -4.66
N VAL A 419 -9.14 29.48 -3.96
CA VAL A 419 -7.78 29.16 -4.45
C VAL A 419 -7.77 27.85 -5.23
N GLU A 420 -6.93 27.78 -6.27
CA GLU A 420 -6.72 26.57 -7.05
C GLU A 420 -5.33 26.00 -6.72
N ILE A 421 -5.32 24.73 -6.32
CA ILE A 421 -4.09 23.99 -6.08
C ILE A 421 -3.83 23.11 -7.32
N PRO A 422 -2.57 23.07 -7.85
CA PRO A 422 -2.22 22.27 -9.02
C PRO A 422 -2.58 20.79 -8.90
N ALA A 423 -2.67 20.10 -10.02
CA ALA A 423 -2.81 18.65 -10.02
C ALA A 423 -1.61 17.99 -9.31
N GLY A 424 -1.86 16.84 -8.67
CA GLY A 424 -0.83 16.09 -7.96
C GLY A 424 -1.15 14.61 -7.98
N ASP A 425 -0.12 13.80 -8.23
CA ASP A 425 -0.17 12.34 -8.26
C ASP A 425 1.12 11.80 -7.65
N LEU A 426 1.05 10.72 -6.87
CA LEU A 426 2.21 10.05 -6.28
C LEU A 426 3.15 9.40 -7.32
N THR A 427 2.69 9.27 -8.55
CA THR A 427 3.49 8.77 -9.68
C THR A 427 4.22 9.89 -10.44
N ASP A 428 4.05 11.15 -10.02
CA ASP A 428 4.72 12.29 -10.66
C ASP A 428 6.21 12.31 -10.32
N THR A 429 7.05 12.14 -11.34
CA THR A 429 8.51 12.08 -11.20
C THR A 429 9.19 13.43 -11.16
N ASP A 430 8.47 14.49 -11.47
CA ASP A 430 9.01 15.85 -11.54
C ASP A 430 8.80 16.64 -10.23
N VAL A 431 8.30 15.96 -9.16
CA VAL A 431 8.23 16.54 -7.82
C VAL A 431 9.60 16.48 -7.15
N THR A 432 10.05 17.60 -6.58
CA THR A 432 11.35 17.70 -5.91
C THR A 432 11.25 18.53 -4.64
N GLU A 433 11.81 18.05 -3.52
CA GLU A 433 11.94 18.83 -2.30
C GLU A 433 13.00 19.91 -2.47
N LEU A 434 12.66 21.15 -2.09
CA LEU A 434 13.53 22.32 -2.26
C LEU A 434 14.12 22.80 -0.94
N ALA A 435 15.36 23.27 -1.00
CA ALA A 435 15.95 24.05 0.07
C ALA A 435 15.27 25.42 0.21
N GLU A 436 15.31 26.02 1.40
CA GLU A 436 14.62 27.28 1.73
C GLU A 436 15.00 28.46 0.83
N ASP A 437 16.24 28.51 0.35
CA ASP A 437 16.81 29.60 -0.47
C ASP A 437 16.81 29.28 -1.98
N GLU A 438 16.24 28.14 -2.42
CA GLU A 438 16.25 27.70 -3.81
C GLU A 438 14.95 28.09 -4.53
N ASP A 439 15.01 28.90 -5.60
CA ASP A 439 13.83 29.30 -6.35
C ASP A 439 13.38 28.28 -7.41
N ALA A 440 14.29 27.42 -7.85
CA ALA A 440 14.09 26.36 -8.83
C ALA A 440 13.31 26.78 -10.11
N GLY A 441 13.30 28.08 -10.41
CA GLY A 441 12.60 28.71 -11.55
C GLY A 441 11.22 29.28 -11.23
N ALA A 442 10.80 29.28 -9.96
CA ALA A 442 9.63 30.03 -9.49
C ALA A 442 9.96 31.52 -9.29
N VAL A 443 8.94 32.34 -9.07
CA VAL A 443 9.12 33.80 -8.94
C VAL A 443 9.88 34.22 -7.68
N ALA A 444 9.96 33.36 -6.67
CA ALA A 444 10.70 33.58 -5.43
C ALA A 444 11.15 32.25 -4.83
N SER A 445 12.17 32.27 -3.96
CA SER A 445 12.49 31.13 -3.10
C SER A 445 11.39 30.93 -2.04
N PRO A 446 11.23 29.70 -1.47
CA PRO A 446 10.27 29.44 -0.40
C PRO A 446 10.34 30.43 0.76
N LYS A 447 11.55 30.75 1.20
CA LYS A 447 11.81 31.69 2.30
C LYS A 447 11.45 33.12 1.95
N ASP A 448 11.83 33.58 0.76
CA ASP A 448 11.50 34.96 0.30
C ASP A 448 9.98 35.08 0.14
N ALA A 449 9.31 34.07 -0.41
CA ALA A 449 7.86 34.08 -0.58
C ALA A 449 7.12 34.12 0.77
N LEU A 450 7.53 33.31 1.76
CA LEU A 450 6.98 33.39 3.12
C LEU A 450 7.23 34.78 3.73
N THR A 451 8.41 35.34 3.54
CA THR A 451 8.75 36.69 4.04
C THR A 451 7.87 37.75 3.41
N ASP A 452 7.65 37.68 2.10
CA ASP A 452 6.78 38.62 1.39
C ASP A 452 5.32 38.52 1.86
N VAL A 453 4.78 37.30 1.98
CA VAL A 453 3.41 37.09 2.45
C VAL A 453 3.24 37.60 3.90
N VAL A 454 4.18 37.34 4.78
CA VAL A 454 4.14 37.81 6.17
C VAL A 454 4.18 39.34 6.24
N ALA A 455 5.06 39.97 5.44
CA ALA A 455 5.13 41.42 5.36
C ALA A 455 3.82 42.05 4.79
N TYR A 456 3.23 41.41 3.79
CA TYR A 456 1.95 41.86 3.21
C TYR A 456 0.79 41.67 4.20
N LEU A 457 0.74 40.59 4.97
CA LEU A 457 -0.29 40.40 6.01
C LEU A 457 -0.16 41.37 7.20
N ASP A 458 1.03 41.94 7.45
CA ASP A 458 1.23 42.97 8.45
C ASP A 458 0.87 44.37 7.94
N ASP A 459 1.18 44.68 6.66
CA ASP A 459 0.94 45.97 6.07
C ASP A 459 0.55 45.84 4.58
N PRO A 460 -0.71 46.19 4.22
CA PRO A 460 -1.17 46.14 2.83
C PRO A 460 -0.40 47.12 1.90
N GLU A 461 0.34 48.07 2.43
CA GLU A 461 1.18 49.01 1.66
C GLU A 461 2.68 48.59 1.67
N ALA A 462 3.02 47.39 2.18
CA ALA A 462 4.38 46.88 2.16
C ALA A 462 4.93 46.76 0.72
N ASP A 463 6.25 46.86 0.58
CA ASP A 463 6.94 46.63 -0.72
C ASP A 463 6.65 45.24 -1.32
N ALA A 464 6.15 44.31 -0.52
CA ALA A 464 5.75 42.98 -0.91
C ALA A 464 4.37 42.91 -1.60
N ALA A 465 3.51 43.93 -1.44
CA ALA A 465 2.13 43.93 -1.94
C ALA A 465 2.01 43.65 -3.44
N ASP A 466 2.95 44.17 -4.25
CA ASP A 466 2.97 43.92 -5.70
C ASP A 466 3.40 42.49 -6.09
N ARG A 467 3.80 41.63 -5.12
CA ARG A 467 4.26 40.24 -5.36
C ARG A 467 3.33 39.19 -4.80
N VAL A 468 2.37 39.58 -3.97
CA VAL A 468 1.41 38.66 -3.30
C VAL A 468 0.02 38.91 -3.86
N ALA A 469 -0.63 37.86 -4.29
CA ALA A 469 -1.99 37.94 -4.82
C ALA A 469 -3.01 38.23 -3.72
N ASP A 470 -3.92 39.17 -3.98
CA ASP A 470 -5.08 39.40 -3.14
C ASP A 470 -6.03 38.20 -3.18
N ASN A 471 -6.60 37.89 -2.04
CA ASN A 471 -7.72 36.96 -1.93
C ASN A 471 -8.69 37.38 -0.81
N ALA A 472 -9.84 36.72 -0.70
CA ALA A 472 -10.85 37.10 0.28
C ALA A 472 -10.34 37.03 1.75
N TYR A 473 -9.34 36.20 2.03
CA TYR A 473 -8.74 36.09 3.35
C TYR A 473 -7.80 37.27 3.65
N THR A 474 -6.89 37.61 2.71
CA THR A 474 -5.96 38.73 2.90
C THR A 474 -6.70 40.07 3.03
N GLU A 475 -7.76 40.27 2.22
CA GLU A 475 -8.65 41.42 2.34
C GLU A 475 -9.34 41.47 3.73
N ALA A 476 -9.87 40.32 4.20
CA ALA A 476 -10.55 40.24 5.50
C ALA A 476 -9.59 40.50 6.67
N ILE A 477 -8.36 40.00 6.64
CA ILE A 477 -7.34 40.28 7.67
C ILE A 477 -7.01 41.77 7.76
N HIS A 478 -6.77 42.44 6.64
CA HIS A 478 -6.48 43.88 6.62
C HIS A 478 -7.67 44.71 7.13
N GLU A 479 -8.89 44.31 6.75
CA GLU A 479 -10.10 44.98 7.24
C GLU A 479 -10.27 44.77 8.76
N LEU A 480 -10.08 43.54 9.28
CA LEU A 480 -10.13 43.26 10.73
C LEU A 480 -9.08 44.05 11.52
N GLN A 481 -7.83 44.09 11.06
CA GLN A 481 -6.75 44.85 11.68
C GLN A 481 -7.08 46.34 11.71
N SER A 482 -7.59 46.89 10.60
CA SER A 482 -8.01 48.29 10.51
C SER A 482 -9.15 48.62 11.47
N GLN A 483 -10.16 47.73 11.56
CA GLN A 483 -11.30 47.89 12.48
C GLN A 483 -10.84 47.79 13.94
N GLU A 484 -9.89 46.93 14.26
CA GLU A 484 -9.34 46.78 15.59
C GLU A 484 -8.57 48.02 16.01
N VAL A 485 -7.70 48.57 15.15
CA VAL A 485 -6.98 49.84 15.38
C VAL A 485 -7.97 50.97 15.60
N GLU A 486 -9.02 51.11 14.78
CA GLU A 486 -10.04 52.16 14.92
C GLU A 486 -10.82 52.05 16.24
N ALA A 487 -11.28 50.84 16.56
CA ALA A 487 -12.05 50.54 17.77
C ALA A 487 -11.24 50.80 19.08
N GLN A 488 -9.98 50.39 19.09
CA GLN A 488 -9.11 50.59 20.24
C GLN A 488 -8.61 52.03 20.38
N SER A 489 -8.47 52.76 19.28
CA SER A 489 -8.17 54.20 19.29
C SER A 489 -9.25 55.02 20.02
N GLU A 490 -10.53 54.62 19.93
CA GLU A 490 -11.63 55.22 20.70
C GLU A 490 -11.50 54.99 22.20
N ASN A 491 -10.76 53.96 22.62
CA ASN A 491 -10.47 53.60 23.99
C ASN A 491 -9.11 54.10 24.47
N ASN A 492 -8.47 55.04 23.78
CA ASN A 492 -7.12 55.50 24.02
C ASN A 492 -6.08 54.35 24.11
N THR A 493 -6.18 53.40 23.22
CA THR A 493 -5.25 52.28 23.14
C THR A 493 -4.66 52.20 21.73
N GLU A 494 -3.33 52.23 21.62
CA GLU A 494 -2.60 51.99 20.39
C GLU A 494 -2.50 50.47 20.12
N VAL A 495 -2.68 50.08 18.85
CA VAL A 495 -2.58 48.67 18.45
C VAL A 495 -1.55 48.51 17.36
N SER A 496 -0.71 47.53 17.44
CA SER A 496 0.23 47.15 16.39
C SER A 496 0.25 45.64 16.17
N HIS A 497 0.43 45.25 14.89
CA HIS A 497 0.53 43.85 14.47
C HIS A 497 1.93 43.59 13.92
N THR A 498 2.54 42.51 14.29
CA THR A 498 3.84 42.08 13.78
C THR A 498 3.88 40.59 13.60
N ARG A 499 4.49 40.09 12.53
CA ARG A 499 4.69 38.68 12.26
C ARG A 499 6.16 38.32 12.17
N SER A 500 6.46 37.06 12.46
CA SER A 500 7.80 36.51 12.32
C SER A 500 7.73 35.03 11.95
N LEU A 501 8.64 34.58 11.09
CA LEU A 501 8.75 33.19 10.66
C LEU A 501 9.61 32.37 11.62
N TYR A 502 9.31 31.09 11.76
CA TYR A 502 10.16 30.11 12.42
C TYR A 502 11.16 29.53 11.41
N ASN A 503 12.45 29.73 11.66
CA ASN A 503 13.53 29.42 10.69
C ASN A 503 13.70 27.93 10.32
N GLU A 504 13.09 26.98 11.01
CA GLU A 504 13.29 25.55 10.82
C GLU A 504 11.97 24.78 10.62
N SER A 505 10.90 25.50 10.30
CA SER A 505 9.55 24.91 10.17
C SER A 505 8.97 25.14 8.78
N MET A 506 9.72 24.78 7.74
CA MET A 506 9.27 24.93 6.37
C MET A 506 9.50 23.65 5.58
N THR A 507 8.54 23.30 4.75
CA THR A 507 8.63 22.26 3.73
C THR A 507 8.24 22.87 2.40
N ALA A 508 8.98 22.59 1.34
CA ALA A 508 8.71 23.11 0.00
C ALA A 508 8.89 22.01 -1.04
N LEU A 509 7.86 21.80 -1.88
CA LEU A 509 7.88 20.86 -2.98
C LEU A 509 7.70 21.62 -4.30
N LYS A 510 8.66 21.48 -5.21
CA LYS A 510 8.49 21.88 -6.60
C LYS A 510 7.61 20.88 -7.31
N LEU A 511 6.62 21.37 -8.02
CA LEU A 511 5.65 20.56 -8.73
C LEU A 511 6.00 20.45 -10.23
N SER A 512 5.40 19.49 -10.92
CA SER A 512 5.65 19.22 -12.34
C SER A 512 5.28 20.39 -13.27
N ASP A 513 4.36 21.26 -12.85
CA ASP A 513 4.01 22.49 -13.59
C ASP A 513 5.02 23.64 -13.38
N GLY A 514 6.04 23.43 -12.57
CA GLY A 514 7.09 24.41 -12.23
C GLY A 514 6.72 25.36 -11.09
N SER A 515 5.53 25.25 -10.50
CA SER A 515 5.18 25.95 -9.26
C SER A 515 5.82 25.27 -8.04
N VAL A 516 5.83 25.98 -6.90
CA VAL A 516 6.33 25.45 -5.63
C VAL A 516 5.24 25.54 -4.58
N LEU A 517 4.90 24.39 -3.97
CA LEU A 517 3.97 24.32 -2.85
C LEU A 517 4.78 24.36 -1.54
N VAL A 518 4.45 25.32 -0.67
CA VAL A 518 5.19 25.57 0.57
C VAL A 518 4.26 25.45 1.77
N MET A 519 4.71 24.77 2.81
CA MET A 519 4.12 24.82 4.14
C MET A 519 5.12 25.46 5.09
N GLY A 520 4.77 26.61 5.66
CA GLY A 520 5.59 27.35 6.60
C GLY A 520 4.89 27.60 7.93
N ALA A 521 5.65 27.94 8.94
CA ALA A 521 5.11 28.32 10.25
C ALA A 521 5.79 29.59 10.80
N GLY A 522 5.03 30.30 11.61
CA GLY A 522 5.49 31.53 12.23
C GLY A 522 4.64 31.89 13.46
N SER A 523 4.75 33.13 13.84
CA SER A 523 3.89 33.72 14.87
C SER A 523 3.50 35.14 14.47
N SER A 524 2.27 35.53 14.80
CA SER A 524 1.86 36.94 14.87
C SER A 524 1.76 37.40 16.31
N THR A 525 2.01 38.68 16.52
CA THR A 525 1.86 39.34 17.82
C THR A 525 1.04 40.58 17.63
N THR A 526 -0.09 40.67 18.33
CA THR A 526 -0.87 41.87 18.48
C THR A 526 -0.49 42.52 19.81
N THR A 527 0.00 43.77 19.74
CA THR A 527 0.37 44.53 20.94
C THR A 527 -0.64 45.65 21.16
N PHE A 528 -1.24 45.67 22.31
CA PHE A 528 -2.12 46.73 22.77
C PHE A 528 -1.36 47.61 23.79
N THR A 529 -1.30 48.92 23.56
CA THR A 529 -0.63 49.86 24.42
C THR A 529 -1.63 50.92 24.89
N PRO A 530 -2.33 50.73 26.05
CA PRO A 530 -3.23 51.72 26.59
C PRO A 530 -2.48 53.01 27.01
N GLU A 531 -3.00 54.16 26.57
CA GLU A 531 -2.55 55.48 27.01
C GLU A 531 -3.20 55.84 28.36
N GLU A 532 -2.88 57.01 28.91
CA GLU A 532 -3.42 57.48 30.23
C GLU A 532 -4.97 57.43 30.26
N GLY A 533 -5.52 56.55 31.07
CA GLY A 533 -6.95 56.31 31.19
C GLY A 533 -7.54 55.36 30.12
N GLY A 534 -6.72 54.81 29.22
CA GLY A 534 -7.10 53.76 28.27
C GLY A 534 -7.15 52.38 28.95
N THR A 535 -7.97 51.48 28.39
CA THR A 535 -8.03 50.09 28.75
C THR A 535 -8.36 49.22 27.55
N VAL A 536 -7.92 47.97 27.55
CA VAL A 536 -8.26 47.00 26.55
C VAL A 536 -8.76 45.70 27.22
N ASN A 537 -9.81 45.11 26.65
CA ASN A 537 -10.26 43.78 27.07
C ASN A 537 -9.83 42.76 25.99
N VAL A 538 -8.99 41.81 26.38
CA VAL A 538 -8.43 40.79 25.49
C VAL A 538 -9.19 39.46 25.52
N GLY A 539 -10.22 39.40 26.36
CA GLY A 539 -11.05 38.20 26.48
C GLY A 539 -10.48 37.14 27.44
N LYS A 540 -11.33 36.20 27.78
CA LYS A 540 -11.11 35.19 28.83
C LYS A 540 -9.90 34.28 28.58
N VAL A 541 -9.74 33.81 27.31
CA VAL A 541 -8.63 32.90 26.96
C VAL A 541 -7.29 33.61 27.13
N ALA A 542 -7.16 34.82 26.56
CA ALA A 542 -5.93 35.58 26.65
C ALA A 542 -5.58 35.93 28.11
N ALA A 543 -6.56 36.34 28.89
CA ALA A 543 -6.37 36.58 30.32
C ALA A 543 -5.94 35.32 31.10
N GLY A 544 -6.50 34.17 30.76
CA GLY A 544 -6.14 32.88 31.39
C GLY A 544 -4.76 32.36 30.98
N LEU A 545 -4.13 32.94 29.93
CA LEU A 545 -2.77 32.62 29.50
C LEU A 545 -1.71 33.60 30.02
N ASP A 546 -2.11 34.68 30.65
CA ASP A 546 -1.17 35.66 31.21
C ASP A 546 -0.67 35.19 32.56
N ASP A 547 0.61 34.80 32.64
CA ASP A 547 1.30 34.38 33.86
C ASP A 547 1.82 35.57 34.69
N SER A 548 1.58 36.83 34.29
CA SER A 548 2.04 37.98 35.00
C SER A 548 1.17 38.26 36.25
N ASP A 549 1.78 38.74 37.33
CA ASP A 549 1.08 39.16 38.56
C ASP A 549 0.11 40.34 38.34
N ASN A 550 0.04 40.88 37.10
CA ASN A 550 -0.79 42.03 36.72
C ASN A 550 -2.21 41.64 36.26
N ALA A 551 -2.47 40.36 36.04
CA ALA A 551 -3.80 39.85 35.67
C ALA A 551 -4.84 40.00 36.81
N ASP A 552 -4.41 40.31 38.08
CA ASP A 552 -5.25 40.44 39.27
C ASP A 552 -5.47 41.90 39.72
N GLU A 553 -5.07 42.90 38.91
CA GLU A 553 -5.34 44.28 39.29
C GLU A 553 -6.82 44.64 39.08
N GLU A 554 -7.62 44.33 40.10
CA GLU A 554 -9.01 44.69 40.24
C GLU A 554 -9.20 46.19 39.95
N VAL A 555 -9.82 46.51 38.80
CA VAL A 555 -10.25 47.89 38.53
C VAL A 555 -11.27 48.27 39.59
N VAL A 556 -10.80 48.96 40.64
CA VAL A 556 -11.68 49.53 41.67
C VAL A 556 -12.46 50.67 41.03
N THR A 557 -13.66 50.37 40.57
CA THR A 557 -14.66 51.39 40.27
C THR A 557 -15.23 51.95 41.55
N ASP A 558 -14.99 53.24 41.78
CA ASP A 558 -15.56 53.98 42.88
C ASP A 558 -17.09 54.12 42.69
N GLU A 559 -17.83 53.68 43.76
CA GLU A 559 -19.26 53.89 44.02
C GLU A 559 -20.32 52.94 43.35
N GLY A 560 -20.61 51.84 44.02
CA GLY A 560 -22.00 51.60 44.49
C GLY A 560 -23.07 51.22 43.47
N GLU A 561 -22.89 50.25 42.62
CA GLU A 561 -23.99 49.44 42.07
C GLU A 561 -23.54 47.98 42.05
N GLU A 562 -24.28 47.09 42.76
CA GLU A 562 -24.18 45.66 42.60
C GLU A 562 -24.68 45.31 41.19
N ALA A 563 -23.79 45.35 40.20
CA ALA A 563 -23.98 44.79 38.91
C ALA A 563 -23.42 43.36 38.89
N THR A 564 -24.13 42.47 38.30
CA THR A 564 -23.76 41.12 37.92
C THR A 564 -22.58 41.16 36.92
N ALA A 565 -21.40 41.67 37.35
CA ALA A 565 -20.27 42.07 36.50
C ALA A 565 -18.98 41.27 36.76
N GLU A 566 -19.11 40.06 37.36
CA GLU A 566 -17.91 39.25 37.63
C GLU A 566 -17.38 38.49 36.41
N GLU A 567 -18.16 38.38 35.32
CA GLU A 567 -17.71 37.73 34.07
C GLU A 567 -17.12 38.70 33.03
N ASP A 568 -17.52 39.98 33.03
CA ASP A 568 -17.06 40.97 32.02
C ASP A 568 -15.74 41.69 32.42
N ALA A 569 -15.25 41.53 33.63
CA ALA A 569 -14.04 42.19 34.11
C ALA A 569 -12.74 41.35 33.86
N ALA A 570 -12.87 40.07 33.63
CA ALA A 570 -11.73 39.20 33.36
C ALA A 570 -11.08 39.56 32.02
N GLY A 571 -9.79 39.87 32.05
CA GLY A 571 -9.00 40.19 30.85
C GLY A 571 -8.96 41.66 30.47
N THR A 572 -9.29 42.61 31.37
CA THR A 572 -9.15 44.05 31.13
C THR A 572 -7.82 44.57 31.65
N TYR A 573 -7.01 45.18 30.75
CA TYR A 573 -5.67 45.69 31.04
C TYR A 573 -5.62 47.19 30.88
N SER A 574 -4.88 47.87 31.77
CA SER A 574 -4.53 49.30 31.68
C SER A 574 -3.05 49.54 31.36
N THR A 575 -2.30 48.46 31.20
CA THR A 575 -0.88 48.42 30.81
C THR A 575 -0.74 47.71 29.45
N GLU A 576 0.47 47.70 28.93
CA GLU A 576 0.72 47.00 27.67
C GLU A 576 0.44 45.50 27.79
N VAL A 577 -0.29 44.96 26.81
CA VAL A 577 -0.54 43.51 26.70
C VAL A 577 -0.26 43.07 25.29
N ARG A 578 0.39 41.90 25.19
CA ARG A 578 0.76 41.26 23.90
C ARG A 578 0.09 39.91 23.80
N LEU A 579 -0.63 39.71 22.68
CA LEU A 579 -1.22 38.44 22.30
C LEU A 579 -0.38 37.83 21.19
N LYS A 580 0.21 36.66 21.46
CA LYS A 580 1.01 35.95 20.46
C LYS A 580 0.26 34.74 19.95
N TYR A 581 0.12 34.66 18.64
CA TYR A 581 -0.51 33.54 17.95
C TYR A 581 0.57 32.73 17.23
N ARG A 582 0.41 31.43 17.21
CA ARG A 582 1.13 30.55 16.31
C ARG A 582 0.37 30.49 14.99
N GLU A 583 1.10 30.53 13.90
CA GLU A 583 0.53 30.53 12.55
C GLU A 583 1.13 29.41 11.71
N GLN A 584 0.31 28.79 10.86
CA GLN A 584 0.75 27.95 9.74
C GLN A 584 0.23 28.56 8.45
N LEU A 585 1.11 28.64 7.45
CA LEU A 585 0.83 29.23 6.16
C LEU A 585 1.15 28.23 5.06
N ALA A 586 0.21 28.01 4.15
CA ALA A 586 0.45 27.27 2.93
C ALA A 586 0.48 28.24 1.75
N LEU A 587 1.54 28.18 0.94
CA LEU A 587 1.72 29.06 -0.21
C LEU A 587 1.85 28.25 -1.49
N LEU A 588 1.39 28.83 -2.60
CA LEU A 588 1.74 28.43 -3.95
C LEU A 588 2.56 29.54 -4.60
N ILE A 589 3.80 29.20 -4.97
CA ILE A 589 4.72 30.12 -5.66
C ILE A 589 4.74 29.72 -7.13
N PRO A 590 4.14 30.50 -8.03
CA PRO A 590 4.10 30.13 -9.44
C PRO A 590 5.45 30.37 -10.12
N ALA A 591 5.65 29.79 -11.31
CA ALA A 591 6.78 30.11 -12.18
C ALA A 591 6.68 31.54 -12.75
N GLU A 592 5.47 32.06 -12.94
CA GLU A 592 5.19 33.43 -13.41
C GLU A 592 3.93 33.97 -12.71
N GLY A 593 3.94 35.20 -12.24
CA GLY A 593 2.79 35.84 -11.59
C GLY A 593 3.05 36.21 -10.14
N GLU A 594 2.01 36.12 -9.29
CA GLU A 594 2.04 36.55 -7.89
C GLU A 594 2.01 35.34 -6.97
N ILE A 595 2.65 35.42 -5.81
CA ILE A 595 2.64 34.43 -4.74
C ILE A 595 1.22 34.32 -4.17
N GLN A 596 0.71 33.14 -4.01
CA GLN A 596 -0.64 32.89 -3.49
C GLN A 596 -0.60 32.30 -2.08
N LEU A 597 -1.30 32.92 -1.13
CA LEU A 597 -1.61 32.29 0.15
C LEU A 597 -2.78 31.32 -0.09
N VAL A 598 -2.53 30.03 0.01
CA VAL A 598 -3.53 28.98 -0.28
C VAL A 598 -4.12 28.33 0.95
N GLY A 599 -3.47 28.46 2.11
CA GLY A 599 -3.98 27.94 3.37
C GLY A 599 -3.46 28.73 4.56
N TYR A 600 -4.28 28.80 5.61
CA TYR A 600 -3.93 29.50 6.85
C TYR A 600 -4.62 28.89 8.05
N SER A 601 -3.89 28.81 9.16
CA SER A 601 -4.43 28.48 10.47
C SER A 601 -3.66 29.19 11.57
N SER A 602 -4.33 29.53 12.67
CA SER A 602 -3.72 30.18 13.84
C SER A 602 -4.30 29.69 15.15
N SER A 603 -3.51 29.80 16.23
CA SER A 603 -3.91 29.52 17.60
C SER A 603 -3.22 30.46 18.57
N LEU A 604 -3.95 30.98 19.54
CA LEU A 604 -3.35 31.81 20.60
C LEU A 604 -2.39 30.96 21.44
N SER A 605 -1.11 31.34 21.43
CA SER A 605 -0.03 30.58 22.07
C SER A 605 0.41 31.15 23.40
N GLU A 606 0.37 32.47 23.56
CA GLU A 606 0.91 33.17 24.73
C GLU A 606 0.22 34.52 24.90
N THR A 607 0.04 34.94 26.13
CA THR A 607 -0.30 36.32 26.51
C THR A 607 0.74 36.82 27.49
N SER A 608 1.17 38.06 27.37
CA SER A 608 2.08 38.69 28.33
C SER A 608 1.69 40.13 28.52
N SER A 609 1.69 40.60 29.78
CA SER A 609 1.45 41.98 30.16
C SER A 609 2.64 42.58 30.92
N GLU A 610 2.85 43.95 30.86
CA GLU A 610 3.93 44.67 31.55
C GLU A 610 3.38 45.43 32.75
#